data_b087a93e09936216c2178ea8a871f591
#
_entry.id   b087a93e09936216c2178ea8a871f591
#
_cell.length_a   1.000
_cell.length_b   1.000
_cell.length_c   1.000
_cell.angle_alpha   90.00
_cell.angle_beta   90.00
_cell.angle_gamma   90.00
#
_symmetry.space_group_name_H-M   'P 1'
#
loop_
_entity.id
_entity.type
_entity.pdbx_description
1 polymer ?
#
loop_
_entity_poly.entity_id
_entity_poly.type
_entity_poly.pdbx_seq_one_letter_code
_entity_poly.pdbx_strand_id
1 'polypeptide(L)'
;MKRLCSVLLFLLLAGGAFLGILRYAKNLEAERRQEQHPVSKVVVLTDLSPDVLDPVKDAFYKEQGLAVEISYVSGADLLKKTSAEEKAADVVITSQDVLMRMKENGELAAYSSSRTDTALNLFKDEEAYWTGLWVDPIVFAVNPDFLKKQKPFSYTWAEVFTREEAQLSMTDFIAADMSKDLLMCFIEHFGPDYAMELLGKAQQHLVQYGKYLSTPSRMAAMGKCDIGISGLNEVLRTKREKMPVMIIYPEDGAPWYLYGTGLLAESAHPERGERLIDWLLDSAKYKSIMEKNGNYFIYVNDDAAEPDAAGNELVFWELEKRYLDEGRKDLLNLWGEKVRFGGTKK
;
A
#
# COMPACT_ATOMS: atom_id res chain seq x y z
N MET A 1 29.04 -29.53 -59.96
CA MET A 1 27.98 -29.12 -58.98
C MET A 1 28.30 -29.47 -57.52
N LYS A 2 28.69 -30.72 -57.20
CA LYS A 2 28.97 -31.14 -55.78
C LYS A 2 30.04 -30.25 -55.04
N ARG A 3 31.14 -29.89 -55.73
CA ARG A 3 32.19 -29.04 -55.12
C ARG A 3 31.73 -27.59 -54.81
N LEU A 4 30.84 -27.04 -55.66
CA LEU A 4 30.30 -25.69 -55.45
C LEU A 4 29.35 -25.65 -54.25
N CYS A 5 28.51 -26.66 -54.04
CA CYS A 5 27.64 -26.76 -52.87
C CYS A 5 28.43 -26.92 -51.55
N SER A 6 29.55 -27.67 -51.58
CA SER A 6 30.39 -27.81 -50.38
C SER A 6 31.07 -26.51 -49.99
N VAL A 7 31.52 -25.68 -50.93
CA VAL A 7 32.12 -24.38 -50.69
C VAL A 7 31.07 -23.37 -50.12
N LEU A 8 29.85 -23.40 -50.68
CA LEU A 8 28.76 -22.56 -50.19
C LEU A 8 28.33 -22.93 -48.76
N LEU A 9 28.24 -24.22 -48.47
CA LEU A 9 27.93 -24.71 -47.12
C LEU A 9 29.01 -24.32 -46.11
N PHE A 10 30.29 -24.42 -46.52
CA PHE A 10 31.40 -24.01 -45.65
C PHE A 10 31.38 -22.50 -45.37
N LEU A 11 31.07 -21.67 -46.36
CA LEU A 11 30.95 -20.21 -46.18
C LEU A 11 29.77 -19.82 -45.29
N LEU A 12 28.64 -20.54 -45.37
CA LEU A 12 27.48 -20.31 -44.47
C LEU A 12 27.80 -20.70 -43.03
N LEU A 13 28.49 -21.84 -42.82
CA LEU A 13 28.90 -22.27 -41.48
C LEU A 13 29.96 -21.33 -40.89
N ALA A 14 30.93 -20.87 -41.68
CA ALA A 14 31.96 -19.93 -41.27
C ALA A 14 31.34 -18.56 -40.94
N GLY A 15 30.36 -18.08 -41.75
CA GLY A 15 29.62 -16.84 -41.49
C GLY A 15 28.76 -16.93 -40.22
N GLY A 16 28.11 -18.06 -39.99
CA GLY A 16 27.35 -18.32 -38.77
C GLY A 16 28.22 -18.34 -37.52
N ALA A 17 29.38 -19.02 -37.60
CA ALA A 17 30.36 -19.03 -36.50
C ALA A 17 30.93 -17.64 -36.21
N PHE A 18 31.23 -16.88 -37.26
CA PHE A 18 31.74 -15.52 -37.12
C PHE A 18 30.72 -14.55 -36.44
N LEU A 19 29.44 -14.63 -36.84
CA LEU A 19 28.36 -13.90 -36.24
C LEU A 19 28.13 -14.29 -34.75
N GLY A 20 28.29 -15.59 -34.43
CA GLY A 20 28.24 -16.10 -33.05
C GLY A 20 29.37 -15.55 -32.20
N ILE A 21 30.59 -15.52 -32.72
CA ILE A 21 31.76 -14.93 -32.01
C ILE A 21 31.58 -13.42 -31.81
N LEU A 22 31.07 -12.70 -32.79
CA LEU A 22 30.81 -11.26 -32.67
C LEU A 22 29.73 -10.96 -31.61
N ARG A 23 28.67 -11.76 -31.54
CA ARG A 23 27.66 -11.66 -30.48
C ARG A 23 28.24 -11.98 -29.11
N TYR A 24 29.01 -13.04 -29.01
CA TYR A 24 29.69 -13.43 -27.77
C TYR A 24 30.67 -12.32 -27.30
N ALA A 25 31.49 -11.77 -28.19
CA ALA A 25 32.39 -10.66 -27.88
C ALA A 25 31.65 -9.40 -27.42
N LYS A 26 30.53 -9.05 -28.08
CA LYS A 26 29.67 -7.93 -27.63
C LYS A 26 29.07 -8.16 -26.25
N ASN A 27 28.62 -9.36 -25.94
CA ASN A 27 28.09 -9.68 -24.63
C ASN A 27 29.18 -9.62 -23.56
N LEU A 28 30.39 -10.14 -23.83
CA LEU A 28 31.55 -10.03 -22.96
C LEU A 28 32.00 -8.57 -22.74
N GLU A 29 31.96 -7.73 -23.78
CA GLU A 29 32.21 -6.30 -23.63
C GLU A 29 31.12 -5.58 -22.81
N ALA A 30 29.88 -5.97 -22.95
CA ALA A 30 28.76 -5.45 -22.15
C ALA A 30 28.90 -5.86 -20.67
N GLU A 31 29.25 -7.12 -20.40
CA GLU A 31 29.53 -7.62 -19.05
C GLU A 31 30.73 -6.89 -18.41
N ARG A 32 31.86 -6.73 -19.15
CA ARG A 32 33.03 -5.98 -18.69
C ARG A 32 32.74 -4.49 -18.44
N ARG A 33 31.86 -3.87 -19.25
CA ARG A 33 31.42 -2.48 -19.01
C ARG A 33 30.57 -2.35 -17.76
N GLN A 34 29.72 -3.35 -17.47
CA GLN A 34 28.96 -3.43 -16.21
C GLN A 34 29.89 -3.64 -15.00
N GLU A 35 30.94 -4.42 -15.11
CA GLU A 35 31.93 -4.62 -14.04
C GLU A 35 32.82 -3.37 -13.82
N GLN A 36 33.10 -2.59 -14.89
CA GLN A 36 33.95 -1.40 -14.81
C GLN A 36 33.21 -0.13 -14.35
N HIS A 37 31.86 -0.09 -14.52
CA HIS A 37 31.00 0.97 -14.00
C HIS A 37 29.80 0.30 -13.33
N PRO A 38 29.91 -0.01 -12.04
CA PRO A 38 28.74 -0.51 -11.31
C PRO A 38 27.60 0.50 -11.49
N VAL A 39 26.48 0.02 -12.01
CA VAL A 39 25.30 0.87 -12.17
C VAL A 39 24.97 1.43 -10.80
N SER A 40 25.02 2.75 -10.67
CA SER A 40 24.65 3.41 -9.44
C SER A 40 23.23 2.98 -9.09
N LYS A 41 23.01 2.56 -7.86
CA LYS A 41 21.70 2.07 -7.39
C LYS A 41 21.31 2.79 -6.11
N VAL A 42 20.00 2.93 -5.91
CA VAL A 42 19.38 3.27 -4.64
C VAL A 42 18.81 1.98 -4.04
N VAL A 43 19.05 1.75 -2.77
CA VAL A 43 18.58 0.55 -2.06
C VAL A 43 17.38 0.91 -1.18
N VAL A 44 16.27 0.20 -1.38
CA VAL A 44 14.99 0.41 -0.69
C VAL A 44 14.69 -0.78 0.21
N LEU A 45 14.36 -0.51 1.47
CA LEU A 45 13.75 -1.47 2.39
C LEU A 45 12.24 -1.31 2.38
N THR A 46 11.49 -2.42 2.37
CA THR A 46 10.03 -2.35 2.37
C THR A 46 9.38 -3.64 2.87
N ASP A 47 8.22 -3.50 3.49
CA ASP A 47 7.30 -4.58 3.82
C ASP A 47 6.08 -4.63 2.87
N LEU A 48 6.04 -3.72 1.89
CA LEU A 48 5.02 -3.77 0.85
C LEU A 48 5.24 -4.98 -0.06
N SER A 49 4.16 -5.42 -0.68
CA SER A 49 4.23 -6.52 -1.62
C SER A 49 4.90 -6.09 -2.95
N PRO A 50 5.63 -6.99 -3.63
CA PRO A 50 6.34 -6.67 -4.87
C PRO A 50 5.44 -6.09 -5.98
N ASP A 51 4.16 -6.41 -6.02
CA ASP A 51 3.19 -5.87 -6.99
C ASP A 51 2.94 -4.37 -6.83
N VAL A 52 3.34 -3.77 -5.71
CA VAL A 52 3.24 -2.32 -5.48
C VAL A 52 4.47 -1.59 -6.02
N LEU A 53 5.69 -2.02 -5.67
CA LEU A 53 6.91 -1.27 -5.97
C LEU A 53 7.65 -1.72 -7.23
N ASP A 54 7.63 -3.02 -7.58
CA ASP A 54 8.31 -3.52 -8.78
C ASP A 54 7.85 -2.83 -10.08
N PRO A 55 6.57 -2.48 -10.26
CA PRO A 55 6.11 -1.82 -11.48
C PRO A 55 6.76 -0.45 -11.73
N VAL A 56 7.22 0.25 -10.69
CA VAL A 56 7.77 1.60 -10.82
C VAL A 56 9.29 1.65 -10.98
N LYS A 57 10.01 0.56 -10.68
CA LYS A 57 11.48 0.49 -10.80
C LYS A 57 11.99 0.84 -12.19
N ASP A 58 11.40 0.26 -13.23
CA ASP A 58 11.79 0.48 -14.61
C ASP A 58 11.52 1.91 -15.07
N ALA A 59 10.43 2.51 -14.59
CA ALA A 59 10.08 3.90 -14.90
C ALA A 59 11.09 4.86 -14.28
N PHE A 60 11.44 4.65 -13.02
CA PHE A 60 12.46 5.42 -12.34
C PHE A 60 13.82 5.31 -13.03
N TYR A 61 14.26 4.08 -13.33
CA TYR A 61 15.53 3.86 -14.02
C TYR A 61 15.60 4.55 -15.39
N LYS A 62 14.54 4.46 -16.18
CA LYS A 62 14.49 5.09 -17.51
C LYS A 62 14.60 6.62 -17.44
N GLU A 63 14.01 7.22 -16.42
CA GLU A 63 14.00 8.66 -16.28
C GLU A 63 15.25 9.20 -15.57
N GLN A 64 15.68 8.51 -14.51
CA GLN A 64 16.74 8.98 -13.62
C GLN A 64 18.11 8.37 -13.89
N GLY A 65 18.17 7.27 -14.66
CA GLY A 65 19.44 6.54 -14.92
C GLY A 65 20.02 5.87 -13.66
N LEU A 66 19.22 5.76 -12.58
CA LEU A 66 19.59 5.19 -11.30
C LEU A 66 18.75 3.93 -11.06
N ALA A 67 19.41 2.79 -10.84
CA ALA A 67 18.70 1.55 -10.59
C ALA A 67 18.09 1.52 -9.19
N VAL A 68 16.96 0.80 -9.02
CA VAL A 68 16.35 0.56 -7.71
C VAL A 68 16.55 -0.91 -7.35
N GLU A 69 17.20 -1.16 -6.24
CA GLU A 69 17.27 -2.47 -5.60
C GLU A 69 16.32 -2.49 -4.41
N ILE A 70 15.41 -3.47 -4.33
CA ILE A 70 14.40 -3.53 -3.29
C ILE A 70 14.64 -4.79 -2.45
N SER A 71 14.76 -4.59 -1.13
CA SER A 71 14.79 -5.65 -0.13
C SER A 71 13.42 -5.76 0.52
N TYR A 72 12.70 -6.85 0.21
CA TYR A 72 11.39 -7.15 0.79
C TYR A 72 11.57 -7.88 2.10
N VAL A 73 11.06 -7.32 3.19
CA VAL A 73 11.14 -7.86 4.55
C VAL A 73 9.78 -7.77 5.23
N SER A 74 9.53 -8.51 6.30
CA SER A 74 8.31 -8.28 7.09
C SER A 74 8.43 -6.98 7.89
N GLY A 75 7.30 -6.31 8.20
CA GLY A 75 7.30 -5.10 9.01
C GLY A 75 7.98 -5.29 10.38
N ALA A 76 7.79 -6.46 11.01
CA ALA A 76 8.46 -6.82 12.25
C ALA A 76 9.98 -7.02 12.10
N ASP A 77 10.44 -7.54 10.94
CA ASP A 77 11.87 -7.70 10.66
C ASP A 77 12.48 -6.37 10.21
N LEU A 78 11.72 -5.51 9.56
CA LEU A 78 12.15 -4.18 9.18
C LEU A 78 12.62 -3.38 10.40
N LEU A 79 11.83 -3.40 11.48
CA LEU A 79 12.18 -2.75 12.75
C LEU A 79 13.39 -3.40 13.47
N LYS A 80 13.69 -4.67 13.21
CA LYS A 80 14.84 -5.37 13.85
C LYS A 80 16.14 -5.19 13.05
N LYS A 81 16.05 -5.13 11.73
CA LYS A 81 17.22 -5.16 10.84
C LYS A 81 17.92 -3.82 10.70
N THR A 82 17.18 -2.73 10.81
CA THR A 82 17.77 -1.39 10.76
C THR A 82 18.77 -1.14 11.89
N SER A 83 18.70 -1.91 12.98
CA SER A 83 19.62 -1.77 14.11
C SER A 83 20.97 -2.51 13.98
N ALA A 84 21.18 -3.45 13.05
CA ALA A 84 22.40 -4.29 13.08
C ALA A 84 23.06 -4.68 11.74
N GLU A 85 22.34 -4.93 10.64
CA GLU A 85 22.92 -5.61 9.47
C GLU A 85 22.71 -4.96 8.10
N GLU A 86 21.81 -3.99 7.93
CA GLU A 86 21.52 -3.37 6.63
C GLU A 86 22.00 -1.93 6.50
N LYS A 87 23.27 -1.69 6.87
CA LYS A 87 24.00 -0.40 6.64
C LYS A 87 24.11 0.02 5.17
N ALA A 88 23.40 -0.66 4.27
CA ALA A 88 23.51 -0.46 2.83
C ALA A 88 22.24 0.10 2.19
N ALA A 89 21.15 0.31 2.94
CA ALA A 89 19.93 0.86 2.38
C ALA A 89 19.86 2.38 2.50
N ASP A 90 19.23 3.01 1.52
CA ASP A 90 19.13 4.46 1.43
C ASP A 90 17.75 4.96 1.88
N VAL A 91 16.69 4.20 1.56
CA VAL A 91 15.30 4.61 1.76
C VAL A 91 14.50 3.46 2.34
N VAL A 92 13.57 3.77 3.22
CA VAL A 92 12.49 2.86 3.62
C VAL A 92 11.17 3.32 3.02
N ILE A 93 10.34 2.36 2.54
CA ILE A 93 8.97 2.60 2.10
C ILE A 93 8.09 1.61 2.84
N THR A 94 7.22 2.09 3.74
CA THR A 94 6.42 1.24 4.63
C THR A 94 5.20 1.99 5.16
N SER A 95 4.45 1.38 6.08
CA SER A 95 3.32 2.02 6.75
C SER A 95 3.76 3.16 7.67
N GLN A 96 2.86 4.13 7.89
CA GLN A 96 3.10 5.24 8.81
C GLN A 96 3.49 4.77 10.21
N ASP A 97 2.86 3.72 10.72
CA ASP A 97 3.14 3.15 12.04
C ASP A 97 4.61 2.72 12.17
N VAL A 98 5.15 2.05 11.16
CA VAL A 98 6.56 1.64 11.13
C VAL A 98 7.48 2.86 11.02
N LEU A 99 7.14 3.85 10.17
CA LEU A 99 7.94 5.08 10.02
C LEU A 99 8.02 5.88 11.31
N MET A 100 6.91 5.99 12.05
CA MET A 100 6.91 6.67 13.36
C MET A 100 7.83 5.99 14.35
N ARG A 101 7.81 4.65 14.43
CA ARG A 101 8.72 3.89 15.31
C ARG A 101 10.17 4.02 14.89
N MET A 102 10.46 3.99 13.58
CA MET A 102 11.82 4.20 13.07
C MET A 102 12.33 5.61 13.42
N LYS A 103 11.46 6.63 13.37
CA LYS A 103 11.79 7.99 13.85
C LYS A 103 12.12 7.98 15.33
N GLU A 104 11.29 7.37 16.18
CA GLU A 104 11.52 7.28 17.63
C GLU A 104 12.82 6.56 17.96
N ASN A 105 13.18 5.53 17.17
CA ASN A 105 14.45 4.80 17.31
C ASN A 105 15.67 5.58 16.76
N GLY A 106 15.49 6.73 16.11
CA GLY A 106 16.57 7.50 15.49
C GLY A 106 17.13 6.86 14.21
N GLU A 107 16.35 6.02 13.54
CA GLU A 107 16.75 5.31 12.32
C GLU A 107 16.52 6.12 11.04
N LEU A 108 15.77 7.22 11.12
CA LEU A 108 15.48 8.10 9.99
C LEU A 108 16.28 9.40 10.06
N ALA A 109 16.66 9.93 8.89
CA ALA A 109 17.18 11.27 8.72
C ALA A 109 16.08 12.20 8.23
N ALA A 110 16.07 13.44 8.73
CA ALA A 110 15.15 14.45 8.25
C ALA A 110 15.50 14.85 6.80
N TYR A 111 14.47 14.89 5.94
CA TYR A 111 14.59 15.33 4.56
C TYR A 111 13.41 16.19 4.15
N SER A 112 13.69 17.37 3.63
CA SER A 112 12.70 18.34 3.12
C SER A 112 13.10 18.84 1.73
N SER A 113 12.14 18.91 0.85
CA SER A 113 12.29 19.42 -0.52
C SER A 113 11.01 20.10 -0.98
N SER A 114 11.07 20.80 -2.12
CA SER A 114 9.86 21.35 -2.74
C SER A 114 8.82 20.26 -3.10
N ARG A 115 9.24 18.99 -3.22
CA ARG A 115 8.33 17.87 -3.48
C ARG A 115 7.70 17.36 -2.20
N THR A 116 8.45 17.17 -1.13
CA THR A 116 7.89 16.77 0.18
C THR A 116 6.91 17.83 0.71
N ASP A 117 7.11 19.10 0.36
CA ASP A 117 6.22 20.19 0.74
C ASP A 117 4.85 20.13 0.06
N THR A 118 4.72 19.43 -1.08
CA THR A 118 3.41 19.23 -1.75
C THR A 118 2.49 18.27 -1.00
N ALA A 119 3.01 17.40 -0.14
CA ALA A 119 2.19 16.51 0.67
C ALA A 119 1.41 17.30 1.73
N LEU A 120 0.13 16.97 1.90
CA LEU A 120 -0.70 17.58 2.95
C LEU A 120 -0.10 17.32 4.33
N ASN A 121 -0.25 18.28 5.24
CA ASN A 121 0.29 18.18 6.61
C ASN A 121 -0.20 16.93 7.36
N LEU A 122 -1.42 16.48 7.07
CA LEU A 122 -1.99 15.25 7.62
C LEU A 122 -1.17 14.00 7.26
N PHE A 123 -0.42 14.04 6.17
CA PHE A 123 0.29 12.89 5.58
C PHE A 123 1.81 13.02 5.64
N LYS A 124 2.37 13.84 6.51
CA LYS A 124 3.81 13.94 6.70
C LYS A 124 4.17 14.26 8.15
N ASP A 125 5.41 13.98 8.49
CA ASP A 125 5.98 14.32 9.78
C ASP A 125 6.32 15.82 9.87
N GLU A 126 5.98 16.47 10.97
CA GLU A 126 6.26 17.89 11.18
C GLU A 126 7.76 18.24 11.17
N GLU A 127 8.60 17.29 11.61
CA GLU A 127 10.06 17.42 11.63
C GLU A 127 10.74 16.83 10.39
N ALA A 128 9.94 16.44 9.36
CA ALA A 128 10.37 15.94 8.06
C ALA A 128 11.18 14.63 8.08
N TYR A 129 11.02 13.76 9.07
CA TYR A 129 11.65 12.44 9.09
C TYR A 129 11.00 11.46 8.12
N TRP A 130 9.71 11.65 7.81
CA TRP A 130 9.01 10.84 6.82
C TRP A 130 7.94 11.65 6.08
N THR A 131 7.63 11.22 4.88
CA THR A 131 6.56 11.79 4.04
C THR A 131 5.70 10.66 3.48
N GLY A 132 4.39 10.83 3.52
CA GLY A 132 3.44 9.93 2.88
C GLY A 132 3.63 9.91 1.36
N LEU A 133 3.27 8.78 0.76
CA LEU A 133 3.23 8.57 -0.68
C LEU A 133 1.82 8.27 -1.15
N TRP A 134 1.16 7.32 -0.50
CA TRP A 134 -0.14 6.77 -0.90
C TRP A 134 -1.05 6.60 0.31
N VAL A 135 -2.32 6.96 0.10
CA VAL A 135 -3.39 6.82 1.08
C VAL A 135 -4.43 5.82 0.57
N ASP A 136 -4.85 4.90 1.42
CA ASP A 136 -5.96 3.99 1.15
C ASP A 136 -7.08 4.22 2.19
N PRO A 137 -8.10 5.04 1.88
CA PRO A 137 -9.22 5.28 2.78
C PRO A 137 -10.09 4.04 2.91
N ILE A 138 -10.69 3.85 4.08
CA ILE A 138 -11.67 2.80 4.31
C ILE A 138 -13.05 3.33 3.95
N VAL A 139 -13.72 2.59 3.09
CA VAL A 139 -15.01 2.95 2.50
C VAL A 139 -16.01 1.81 2.65
N PHE A 140 -17.27 2.08 2.37
CA PHE A 140 -18.31 1.07 2.29
C PHE A 140 -18.42 0.52 0.86
N ALA A 141 -18.10 -0.76 0.72
CA ALA A 141 -18.34 -1.54 -0.49
C ALA A 141 -19.77 -2.09 -0.42
N VAL A 142 -20.71 -1.48 -1.15
CA VAL A 142 -22.14 -1.77 -1.00
C VAL A 142 -22.65 -2.60 -2.17
N ASN A 143 -23.43 -3.64 -1.86
CA ASN A 143 -24.09 -4.46 -2.86
C ASN A 143 -25.16 -3.63 -3.59
N PRO A 144 -25.16 -3.59 -4.94
CA PRO A 144 -26.13 -2.79 -5.70
C PRO A 144 -27.60 -3.19 -5.48
N ASP A 145 -27.88 -4.46 -5.22
CA ASP A 145 -29.25 -4.95 -4.98
C ASP A 145 -29.76 -4.61 -3.59
N PHE A 146 -28.86 -4.50 -2.62
CA PHE A 146 -29.19 -3.94 -1.31
C PHE A 146 -29.61 -2.49 -1.45
N LEU A 147 -28.83 -1.65 -2.14
CA LEU A 147 -29.14 -0.24 -2.38
C LEU A 147 -30.52 -0.02 -3.02
N LYS A 148 -30.91 -0.88 -3.98
CA LYS A 148 -32.24 -0.78 -4.64
C LYS A 148 -33.41 -1.10 -3.72
N LYS A 149 -33.20 -1.96 -2.72
CA LYS A 149 -34.25 -2.47 -1.84
C LYS A 149 -34.41 -1.64 -0.57
N GLN A 150 -33.36 -0.96 -0.15
CA GLN A 150 -33.33 -0.20 1.09
C GLN A 150 -33.96 1.18 0.94
N LYS A 151 -34.62 1.65 2.02
CA LYS A 151 -34.94 3.07 2.14
C LYS A 151 -33.65 3.87 2.31
N PRO A 152 -33.58 5.11 1.80
CA PRO A 152 -32.45 5.98 2.04
C PRO A 152 -32.13 6.08 3.55
N PHE A 153 -30.86 5.98 3.91
CA PHE A 153 -30.34 6.15 5.25
C PHE A 153 -28.96 6.82 5.17
N SER A 154 -28.50 7.35 6.28
CA SER A 154 -27.20 8.01 6.36
C SER A 154 -26.09 6.97 6.46
N TYR A 155 -25.06 7.09 5.63
CA TYR A 155 -23.90 6.22 5.65
C TYR A 155 -22.83 6.72 6.62
N THR A 156 -23.23 6.97 7.90
CA THR A 156 -22.28 7.16 9.00
C THR A 156 -21.84 5.82 9.58
N TRP A 157 -20.68 5.79 10.26
CA TRP A 157 -20.21 4.58 10.92
C TRP A 157 -21.21 4.04 11.94
N ALA A 158 -21.79 4.94 12.74
CA ALA A 158 -22.76 4.54 13.76
C ALA A 158 -24.02 3.91 13.12
N GLU A 159 -24.58 4.54 12.07
CA GLU A 159 -25.77 4.01 11.41
C GLU A 159 -25.48 2.66 10.73
N VAL A 160 -24.37 2.54 10.01
CA VAL A 160 -23.99 1.27 9.34
C VAL A 160 -23.76 0.16 10.35
N PHE A 161 -23.10 0.44 11.48
CA PHE A 161 -22.76 -0.60 12.49
C PHE A 161 -23.94 -1.00 13.37
N THR A 162 -24.97 -0.18 13.48
CA THR A 162 -26.16 -0.48 14.29
C THR A 162 -27.37 -0.94 13.48
N ARG A 163 -27.25 -0.96 12.14
CA ARG A 163 -28.35 -1.28 11.25
C ARG A 163 -28.63 -2.78 11.19
N GLU A 164 -29.68 -3.22 11.90
CA GLU A 164 -30.03 -4.63 12.05
C GLU A 164 -30.38 -5.33 10.72
N GLU A 165 -30.88 -4.59 9.74
CA GLU A 165 -31.28 -5.15 8.43
C GLU A 165 -30.10 -5.35 7.47
N ALA A 166 -28.91 -4.78 7.77
CA ALA A 166 -27.74 -4.88 6.92
C ALA A 166 -26.77 -5.97 7.40
N GLN A 167 -26.40 -6.86 6.51
CA GLN A 167 -25.36 -7.85 6.74
C GLN A 167 -23.99 -7.27 6.41
N LEU A 168 -23.07 -7.31 7.35
CA LEU A 168 -21.75 -6.71 7.24
C LEU A 168 -20.64 -7.74 7.00
N SER A 169 -19.55 -7.31 6.40
CA SER A 169 -18.27 -8.00 6.38
C SER A 169 -17.13 -7.01 6.57
N MET A 170 -16.10 -7.37 7.33
CA MET A 170 -14.87 -6.60 7.49
C MET A 170 -13.68 -7.54 7.64
N THR A 171 -12.47 -7.04 7.42
CA THR A 171 -11.26 -7.83 7.67
C THR A 171 -11.04 -7.98 9.18
N ASP A 172 -10.66 -9.17 9.62
CA ASP A 172 -10.33 -9.43 11.03
C ASP A 172 -9.14 -8.56 11.45
N PHE A 173 -9.24 -7.85 12.56
CA PHE A 173 -8.22 -6.91 13.02
C PHE A 173 -6.88 -7.56 13.36
N ILE A 174 -6.84 -8.88 13.54
CA ILE A 174 -5.59 -9.64 13.74
C ILE A 174 -5.05 -10.25 12.45
N ALA A 175 -5.77 -10.15 11.33
CA ALA A 175 -5.41 -10.85 10.10
C ALA A 175 -4.34 -10.11 9.27
N ALA A 176 -4.27 -8.79 9.37
CA ALA A 176 -3.32 -7.95 8.64
C ALA A 176 -2.96 -6.70 9.47
N ASP A 177 -1.77 -6.15 9.25
CA ASP A 177 -1.34 -4.94 9.96
C ASP A 177 -2.24 -3.75 9.65
N MET A 178 -2.64 -3.57 8.38
CA MET A 178 -3.62 -2.55 7.98
C MET A 178 -4.97 -2.69 8.72
N SER A 179 -5.44 -3.90 8.99
CA SER A 179 -6.69 -4.08 9.75
C SER A 179 -6.52 -3.74 11.23
N LYS A 180 -5.33 -3.94 11.81
CA LYS A 180 -5.00 -3.46 13.16
C LYS A 180 -5.02 -1.94 13.21
N ASP A 181 -4.48 -1.26 12.19
CA ASP A 181 -4.50 0.19 12.08
C ASP A 181 -5.93 0.73 12.05
N LEU A 182 -6.83 0.05 11.37
CA LEU A 182 -8.25 0.43 11.34
C LEU A 182 -8.86 0.42 12.75
N LEU A 183 -8.59 -0.60 13.57
CA LEU A 183 -9.04 -0.62 14.95
C LEU A 183 -8.48 0.58 15.74
N MET A 184 -7.20 0.90 15.56
CA MET A 184 -6.57 2.06 16.23
C MET A 184 -7.22 3.37 15.78
N CYS A 185 -7.53 3.53 14.49
CA CYS A 185 -8.25 4.70 13.98
C CYS A 185 -9.64 4.84 14.63
N PHE A 186 -10.40 3.75 14.76
CA PHE A 186 -11.69 3.77 15.44
C PHE A 186 -11.57 4.19 16.91
N ILE A 187 -10.58 3.65 17.63
CA ILE A 187 -10.37 3.96 19.04
C ILE A 187 -9.94 5.40 19.23
N GLU A 188 -9.10 5.91 18.34
CA GLU A 188 -8.65 7.30 18.38
C GLU A 188 -9.79 8.27 18.09
N HIS A 189 -10.59 8.00 17.08
CA HIS A 189 -11.67 8.89 16.66
C HIS A 189 -12.86 8.87 17.62
N PHE A 190 -13.30 7.70 18.07
CA PHE A 190 -14.49 7.53 18.88
C PHE A 190 -14.22 7.40 20.39
N GLY A 191 -12.97 7.22 20.79
CA GLY A 191 -12.60 6.79 22.12
C GLY A 191 -12.82 5.27 22.32
N PRO A 192 -12.08 4.63 23.27
CA PRO A 192 -12.05 3.18 23.40
C PRO A 192 -13.41 2.56 23.76
N ASP A 193 -14.19 3.18 24.63
CA ASP A 193 -15.47 2.60 25.09
C ASP A 193 -16.53 2.64 23.98
N TYR A 194 -16.69 3.77 23.29
CA TYR A 194 -17.68 3.91 22.23
C TYR A 194 -17.27 3.14 20.96
N ALA A 195 -16.00 3.08 20.63
CA ALA A 195 -15.51 2.23 19.55
C ALA A 195 -15.83 0.76 19.82
N MET A 196 -15.60 0.25 21.04
CA MET A 196 -15.94 -1.14 21.40
C MET A 196 -17.45 -1.39 21.41
N GLU A 197 -18.28 -0.42 21.83
CA GLU A 197 -19.73 -0.49 21.74
C GLU A 197 -20.20 -0.63 20.28
N LEU A 198 -19.71 0.26 19.38
CA LEU A 198 -20.07 0.24 17.97
C LEU A 198 -19.64 -1.07 17.29
N LEU A 199 -18.40 -1.50 17.52
CA LEU A 199 -17.90 -2.77 17.00
C LEU A 199 -18.67 -3.97 17.55
N GLY A 200 -19.11 -3.90 18.81
CA GLY A 200 -19.97 -4.92 19.41
C GLY A 200 -21.36 -5.01 18.76
N LYS A 201 -21.92 -3.87 18.34
CA LYS A 201 -23.15 -3.82 17.56
C LYS A 201 -22.95 -4.37 16.16
N ALA A 202 -21.89 -3.93 15.47
CA ALA A 202 -21.51 -4.45 14.14
C ALA A 202 -21.30 -5.97 14.16
N GLN A 203 -20.71 -6.53 15.23
CA GLN A 203 -20.50 -7.98 15.41
C GLN A 203 -21.79 -8.80 15.30
N GLN A 204 -22.95 -8.25 15.71
CA GLN A 204 -24.24 -8.95 15.70
C GLN A 204 -24.76 -9.14 14.27
N HIS A 205 -24.34 -8.31 13.33
CA HIS A 205 -24.75 -8.32 11.93
C HIS A 205 -23.62 -8.76 10.99
N LEU A 206 -22.47 -9.11 11.56
CA LEU A 206 -21.30 -9.52 10.81
C LEU A 206 -21.46 -10.96 10.32
N VAL A 207 -21.57 -11.13 9.01
CA VAL A 207 -21.63 -12.46 8.39
C VAL A 207 -20.32 -13.20 8.57
N GLN A 208 -19.22 -12.49 8.33
CA GLN A 208 -17.88 -13.06 8.37
C GLN A 208 -16.81 -11.99 8.55
N TYR A 209 -15.80 -12.29 9.38
CA TYR A 209 -14.52 -11.63 9.32
C TYR A 209 -13.68 -12.20 8.20
N GLY A 210 -13.16 -11.32 7.33
CA GLY A 210 -12.26 -11.67 6.25
C GLY A 210 -10.85 -11.97 6.75
N LYS A 211 -10.21 -12.96 6.15
CA LYS A 211 -8.78 -13.23 6.35
C LYS A 211 -7.89 -12.30 5.50
N TYR A 212 -8.42 -11.82 4.37
CA TYR A 212 -7.72 -10.97 3.42
C TYR A 212 -8.43 -9.64 3.28
N LEU A 213 -7.68 -8.57 2.98
CA LEU A 213 -8.22 -7.22 2.79
C LEU A 213 -9.27 -7.14 1.68
N SER A 214 -9.14 -7.97 0.64
CA SER A 214 -10.10 -8.06 -0.46
C SER A 214 -11.40 -8.79 -0.13
N THR A 215 -11.48 -9.51 1.01
CA THR A 215 -12.65 -10.34 1.33
C THR A 215 -13.94 -9.53 1.45
N PRO A 216 -14.01 -8.39 2.19
CA PRO A 216 -15.25 -7.66 2.37
C PRO A 216 -15.84 -7.12 1.07
N SER A 217 -15.02 -6.49 0.23
CA SER A 217 -15.46 -5.95 -1.07
C SER A 217 -15.99 -7.03 -2.01
N ARG A 218 -15.31 -8.18 -2.06
CA ARG A 218 -15.73 -9.33 -2.86
C ARG A 218 -17.01 -9.97 -2.32
N MET A 219 -17.18 -10.06 -1.01
CA MET A 219 -18.41 -10.57 -0.40
C MET A 219 -19.61 -9.68 -0.75
N ALA A 220 -19.47 -8.37 -0.65
CA ALA A 220 -20.51 -7.41 -1.07
C ALA A 220 -20.83 -7.56 -2.56
N ALA A 221 -19.82 -7.61 -3.41
CA ALA A 221 -19.99 -7.79 -4.85
C ALA A 221 -20.72 -9.10 -5.22
N MET A 222 -20.51 -10.18 -4.45
CA MET A 222 -21.17 -11.47 -4.65
C MET A 222 -22.56 -11.56 -3.96
N GLY A 223 -23.01 -10.52 -3.29
CA GLY A 223 -24.27 -10.54 -2.50
C GLY A 223 -24.23 -11.47 -1.30
N LYS A 224 -23.03 -11.77 -0.76
CA LYS A 224 -22.85 -12.56 0.45
C LYS A 224 -22.88 -11.72 1.73
N CYS A 225 -22.77 -10.44 1.60
CA CYS A 225 -23.12 -9.42 2.58
C CYS A 225 -23.67 -8.21 1.84
N ASP A 226 -24.28 -7.31 2.58
CA ASP A 226 -24.87 -6.08 2.03
C ASP A 226 -23.82 -4.96 1.95
N ILE A 227 -23.01 -4.84 3.00
CA ILE A 227 -21.97 -3.82 3.12
C ILE A 227 -20.66 -4.47 3.57
N GLY A 228 -19.62 -4.30 2.76
CA GLY A 228 -18.24 -4.63 3.11
C GLY A 228 -17.47 -3.39 3.56
N ILE A 229 -16.83 -3.44 4.75
CA ILE A 229 -15.90 -2.40 5.21
C ILE A 229 -14.53 -2.74 4.62
N SER A 230 -14.03 -1.92 3.68
CA SER A 230 -12.86 -2.26 2.86
C SER A 230 -12.06 -1.03 2.47
N GLY A 231 -10.75 -1.18 2.25
CA GLY A 231 -9.95 -0.15 1.61
C GLY A 231 -10.45 0.17 0.20
N LEU A 232 -10.40 1.43 -0.19
CA LEU A 232 -10.82 1.90 -1.51
C LEU A 232 -10.06 1.15 -2.63
N ASN A 233 -8.78 0.90 -2.45
CA ASN A 233 -7.96 0.14 -3.39
C ASN A 233 -8.57 -1.24 -3.70
N GLU A 234 -9.00 -1.98 -2.69
CA GLU A 234 -9.60 -3.30 -2.85
C GLU A 234 -11.00 -3.25 -3.50
N VAL A 235 -11.77 -2.19 -3.23
CA VAL A 235 -13.08 -2.00 -3.89
C VAL A 235 -12.88 -1.67 -5.37
N LEU A 236 -11.91 -0.83 -5.71
CA LEU A 236 -11.58 -0.48 -7.09
C LEU A 236 -11.02 -1.70 -7.85
N ARG A 237 -10.20 -2.54 -7.23
CA ARG A 237 -9.78 -3.84 -7.78
C ARG A 237 -10.99 -4.73 -8.10
N THR A 238 -11.93 -4.85 -7.16
CA THR A 238 -13.16 -5.63 -7.33
C THR A 238 -14.00 -5.10 -8.51
N LYS A 239 -14.16 -3.77 -8.63
CA LYS A 239 -14.83 -3.14 -9.79
C LYS A 239 -14.11 -3.41 -11.10
N ARG A 240 -12.78 -3.37 -11.10
CA ARG A 240 -11.96 -3.64 -12.30
C ARG A 240 -12.12 -5.08 -12.80
N GLU A 241 -12.34 -6.02 -11.90
CA GLU A 241 -12.68 -7.41 -12.21
C GLU A 241 -14.14 -7.56 -12.73
N LYS A 242 -14.85 -6.44 -12.95
CA LYS A 242 -16.24 -6.38 -13.40
C LYS A 242 -17.25 -7.00 -12.43
N MET A 243 -16.90 -7.07 -11.16
CA MET A 243 -17.82 -7.49 -10.12
C MET A 243 -18.72 -6.31 -9.70
N PRO A 244 -20.02 -6.53 -9.49
CA PRO A 244 -20.98 -5.45 -9.19
C PRO A 244 -20.82 -5.02 -7.72
N VAL A 245 -20.23 -3.84 -7.50
CA VAL A 245 -20.08 -3.22 -6.18
C VAL A 245 -20.15 -1.70 -6.33
N MET A 246 -20.79 -1.03 -5.38
CA MET A 246 -20.84 0.43 -5.29
C MET A 246 -19.91 0.91 -4.19
N ILE A 247 -19.26 2.04 -4.43
CA ILE A 247 -18.45 2.72 -3.42
C ILE A 247 -19.34 3.78 -2.78
N ILE A 248 -19.44 3.77 -1.45
CA ILE A 248 -20.06 4.83 -0.65
C ILE A 248 -19.04 5.29 0.38
N TYR A 249 -18.80 6.59 0.43
CA TYR A 249 -17.93 7.19 1.44
C TYR A 249 -18.69 7.38 2.75
N PRO A 250 -18.06 7.11 3.91
CA PRO A 250 -18.66 7.44 5.19
C PRO A 250 -18.93 8.95 5.29
N GLU A 251 -20.19 9.33 5.59
CA GLU A 251 -20.62 10.74 5.67
C GLU A 251 -19.96 11.48 6.85
N ASP A 252 -19.55 10.74 7.88
CA ASP A 252 -18.83 11.22 9.06
C ASP A 252 -17.31 11.05 8.95
N GLY A 253 -16.81 10.88 7.72
CA GLY A 253 -15.39 10.76 7.39
C GLY A 253 -14.86 9.35 7.39
N ALA A 254 -13.74 9.15 6.72
CA ALA A 254 -13.09 7.86 6.50
C ALA A 254 -11.79 7.75 7.29
N PRO A 255 -11.57 6.66 8.04
CA PRO A 255 -10.24 6.26 8.47
C PRO A 255 -9.40 5.86 7.25
N TRP A 256 -8.09 5.91 7.39
CA TRP A 256 -7.19 5.69 6.26
C TRP A 256 -5.90 5.01 6.67
N TYR A 257 -5.28 4.33 5.71
CA TYR A 257 -3.92 3.82 5.80
C TYR A 257 -2.99 4.69 5.00
N LEU A 258 -1.80 4.94 5.53
CA LEU A 258 -0.76 5.69 4.85
C LEU A 258 0.46 4.80 4.64
N TYR A 259 0.88 4.73 3.39
CA TYR A 259 2.21 4.27 3.02
C TYR A 259 3.08 5.49 2.75
N GLY A 260 4.22 5.53 3.38
CA GLY A 260 5.15 6.65 3.27
C GLY A 260 6.57 6.18 3.05
N THR A 261 7.48 7.14 3.05
CA THR A 261 8.90 6.94 2.83
C THR A 261 9.70 7.78 3.81
N GLY A 262 10.87 7.28 4.20
CA GLY A 262 11.86 7.99 4.99
C GLY A 262 13.27 7.71 4.49
N LEU A 263 14.16 8.70 4.63
CA LEU A 263 15.57 8.54 4.37
C LEU A 263 16.21 7.84 5.56
N LEU A 264 17.03 6.82 5.34
CA LEU A 264 17.71 6.12 6.43
C LEU A 264 18.90 6.93 6.95
N ALA A 265 19.02 7.07 8.28
CA ALA A 265 20.05 7.89 8.92
C ALA A 265 21.48 7.40 8.63
N GLU A 266 21.67 6.09 8.44
CA GLU A 266 22.97 5.48 8.13
C GLU A 266 23.22 5.27 6.63
N SER A 267 22.39 5.87 5.72
CA SER A 267 22.60 5.77 4.28
C SER A 267 23.98 6.29 3.89
N ALA A 268 24.72 5.46 3.13
CA ALA A 268 26.00 5.88 2.55
C ALA A 268 25.84 6.84 1.35
N HIS A 269 24.63 6.90 0.78
CA HIS A 269 24.30 7.65 -0.43
C HIS A 269 22.96 8.38 -0.31
N PRO A 270 22.78 9.27 0.69
CA PRO A 270 21.51 9.94 0.95
C PRO A 270 20.96 10.66 -0.29
N GLU A 271 21.83 11.23 -1.13
CA GLU A 271 21.43 11.91 -2.37
C GLU A 271 20.68 11.03 -3.38
N ARG A 272 20.89 9.72 -3.32
CA ARG A 272 20.13 8.75 -4.15
C ARG A 272 18.76 8.51 -3.59
N GLY A 273 18.66 8.39 -2.27
CA GLY A 273 17.40 8.27 -1.55
C GLY A 273 16.52 9.50 -1.75
N GLU A 274 17.07 10.69 -1.60
CA GLU A 274 16.39 11.97 -1.84
C GLU A 274 15.80 12.05 -3.25
N ARG A 275 16.57 11.66 -4.27
CA ARG A 275 16.09 11.63 -5.66
C ARG A 275 14.93 10.65 -5.87
N LEU A 276 14.94 9.49 -5.20
CA LEU A 276 13.86 8.52 -5.27
C LEU A 276 12.61 9.05 -4.58
N ILE A 277 12.75 9.63 -3.38
CA ILE A 277 11.66 10.24 -2.62
C ILE A 277 10.97 11.32 -3.45
N ASP A 278 11.73 12.27 -3.99
CA ASP A 278 11.19 13.35 -4.82
C ASP A 278 10.48 12.83 -6.08
N TRP A 279 11.03 11.79 -6.69
CA TRP A 279 10.41 11.18 -7.87
C TRP A 279 9.10 10.45 -7.53
N LEU A 280 9.04 9.76 -6.39
CA LEU A 280 7.84 9.08 -5.92
C LEU A 280 6.72 10.05 -5.52
N LEU A 281 7.06 11.28 -5.16
CA LEU A 281 6.10 12.35 -4.91
C LEU A 281 5.58 13.03 -6.19
N ASP A 282 6.09 12.66 -7.37
CA ASP A 282 5.55 13.10 -8.67
C ASP A 282 4.66 11.99 -9.27
N SER A 283 3.44 11.86 -8.73
CA SER A 283 2.50 10.80 -9.10
C SER A 283 2.20 10.73 -10.60
N ALA A 284 2.22 11.87 -11.30
CA ALA A 284 1.97 11.95 -12.74
C ALA A 284 2.91 11.04 -13.57
N LYS A 285 4.10 10.73 -13.05
CA LYS A 285 5.11 9.90 -13.72
C LYS A 285 4.77 8.40 -13.74
N TYR A 286 4.08 7.90 -12.72
CA TYR A 286 3.88 6.46 -12.56
C TYR A 286 2.45 6.03 -12.19
N LYS A 287 1.52 6.95 -11.95
CA LYS A 287 0.11 6.64 -11.60
C LYS A 287 -0.51 5.62 -12.57
N SER A 288 -0.35 5.84 -13.89
CA SER A 288 -0.89 4.90 -14.89
C SER A 288 -0.25 3.50 -14.83
N ILE A 289 1.01 3.40 -14.37
CA ILE A 289 1.70 2.13 -14.17
C ILE A 289 1.10 1.41 -12.97
N MET A 290 0.90 2.12 -11.86
CA MET A 290 0.26 1.58 -10.65
C MET A 290 -1.14 1.06 -10.95
N GLU A 291 -1.98 1.85 -11.62
CA GLU A 291 -3.35 1.47 -11.99
C GLU A 291 -3.40 0.24 -12.93
N LYS A 292 -2.47 0.14 -13.90
CA LYS A 292 -2.36 -1.05 -14.77
C LYS A 292 -2.05 -2.32 -13.99
N ASN A 293 -1.31 -2.20 -12.90
CA ASN A 293 -0.96 -3.29 -11.99
C ASN A 293 -1.97 -3.49 -10.85
N GLY A 294 -3.11 -2.78 -10.88
CA GLY A 294 -4.20 -2.96 -9.93
C GLY A 294 -4.01 -2.21 -8.61
N ASN A 295 -3.18 -1.19 -8.57
CA ASN A 295 -2.95 -0.34 -7.40
C ASN A 295 -3.62 1.03 -7.62
N TYR A 296 -4.68 1.30 -6.86
CA TYR A 296 -5.59 2.46 -7.01
C TYR A 296 -5.55 3.35 -5.77
N PHE A 297 -4.38 3.58 -5.22
CA PHE A 297 -4.20 4.46 -4.07
C PHE A 297 -4.45 5.93 -4.43
N ILE A 298 -4.86 6.71 -3.44
CA ILE A 298 -4.85 8.17 -3.52
C ILE A 298 -3.43 8.65 -3.21
N TYR A 299 -2.94 9.59 -3.98
CA TYR A 299 -1.62 10.18 -3.75
C TYR A 299 -1.74 11.35 -2.78
N VAL A 300 -0.76 11.49 -1.87
CA VAL A 300 -0.81 12.49 -0.78
C VAL A 300 -0.82 13.95 -1.23
N ASN A 301 -0.58 14.19 -2.50
CA ASN A 301 -0.58 15.49 -3.15
C ASN A 301 -1.64 15.61 -4.27
N ASP A 302 -2.54 14.64 -4.40
CA ASP A 302 -3.68 14.72 -5.32
C ASP A 302 -4.82 15.53 -4.68
N ASP A 303 -5.46 16.41 -5.46
CA ASP A 303 -6.43 17.40 -4.97
C ASP A 303 -7.81 16.86 -4.56
N ALA A 304 -8.18 15.66 -4.84
CA ALA A 304 -9.36 14.95 -4.28
C ALA A 304 -9.63 13.62 -4.99
N ALA A 305 -10.20 12.67 -4.25
CA ALA A 305 -10.88 11.52 -4.86
C ALA A 305 -12.16 12.01 -5.57
N GLU A 306 -12.54 11.33 -6.67
CA GLU A 306 -13.84 11.61 -7.30
C GLU A 306 -14.98 11.32 -6.30
N PRO A 307 -16.11 12.05 -6.38
CA PRO A 307 -17.27 11.78 -5.56
C PRO A 307 -17.74 10.32 -5.71
N ASP A 308 -18.29 9.78 -4.65
CA ASP A 308 -18.82 8.41 -4.63
C ASP A 308 -20.11 8.25 -5.48
N ALA A 309 -20.72 7.07 -5.43
CA ALA A 309 -21.94 6.78 -6.16
C ALA A 309 -23.17 7.57 -5.67
N ALA A 310 -23.13 8.12 -4.48
CA ALA A 310 -24.18 8.98 -3.90
C ALA A 310 -23.88 10.47 -4.10
N GLY A 311 -22.71 10.83 -4.61
CA GLY A 311 -22.25 12.20 -4.81
C GLY A 311 -21.55 12.80 -3.58
N ASN A 312 -21.16 11.97 -2.60
CA ASN A 312 -20.43 12.42 -1.42
C ASN A 312 -18.95 12.62 -1.74
N GLU A 313 -18.34 13.65 -1.17
CA GLU A 313 -16.92 13.86 -1.20
C GLU A 313 -16.22 12.99 -0.13
N LEU A 314 -14.99 12.56 -0.40
CA LEU A 314 -14.18 11.83 0.56
C LEU A 314 -13.60 12.81 1.60
N VAL A 315 -13.94 12.60 2.86
CA VAL A 315 -13.40 13.34 3.99
C VAL A 315 -12.55 12.40 4.83
N PHE A 316 -11.31 12.77 5.13
CA PHE A 316 -10.42 11.99 5.98
C PHE A 316 -10.62 12.35 7.45
N TRP A 317 -10.55 11.35 8.33
CA TRP A 317 -10.44 11.63 9.76
C TRP A 317 -9.12 12.33 10.08
N GLU A 318 -9.17 13.32 10.97
CA GLU A 318 -7.99 13.88 11.60
C GLU A 318 -7.54 12.93 12.71
N LEU A 319 -6.36 12.33 12.55
CA LEU A 319 -5.79 11.36 13.48
C LEU A 319 -4.45 11.92 13.97
N GLU A 320 -4.41 12.39 15.22
CA GLU A 320 -3.23 13.02 15.82
C GLU A 320 -2.33 12.01 16.52
N LYS A 321 -2.94 10.99 17.13
CA LYS A 321 -2.24 9.99 17.94
C LYS A 321 -2.33 8.63 17.28
N ARG A 322 -1.21 7.94 17.25
CA ARG A 322 -1.16 6.53 16.85
C ARG A 322 -0.75 5.71 18.06
N TYR A 323 -1.51 4.69 18.39
CA TYR A 323 -1.14 3.74 19.42
C TYR A 323 0.00 2.88 18.94
N LEU A 324 1.16 2.98 19.62
CA LEU A 324 2.36 2.20 19.32
C LEU A 324 2.54 1.07 20.33
N ASP A 325 3.12 -0.04 19.88
CA ASP A 325 3.57 -1.19 20.68
C ASP A 325 2.59 -1.74 21.75
N GLU A 326 2.89 -1.58 23.04
CA GLU A 326 2.11 -2.20 24.12
C GLU A 326 0.67 -1.72 24.15
N GLY A 327 0.43 -0.42 24.00
CA GLY A 327 -0.93 0.15 23.95
C GLY A 327 -1.76 -0.46 22.82
N ARG A 328 -1.16 -0.67 21.65
CA ARG A 328 -1.79 -1.31 20.50
C ARG A 328 -2.15 -2.77 20.78
N LYS A 329 -1.27 -3.51 21.43
CA LYS A 329 -1.51 -4.89 21.84
C LYS A 329 -2.64 -5.01 22.84
N ASP A 330 -2.68 -4.12 23.84
CA ASP A 330 -3.73 -4.11 24.86
C ASP A 330 -5.10 -3.79 24.26
N LEU A 331 -5.17 -2.86 23.30
CA LEU A 331 -6.41 -2.52 22.62
C LEU A 331 -6.91 -3.69 21.71
N LEU A 332 -5.99 -4.40 21.05
CA LEU A 332 -6.33 -5.60 20.29
C LEU A 332 -6.86 -6.71 21.20
N ASN A 333 -6.23 -6.92 22.36
CA ASN A 333 -6.70 -7.89 23.36
C ASN A 333 -8.09 -7.49 23.88
N LEU A 334 -8.30 -6.21 24.19
CA LEU A 334 -9.59 -5.67 24.65
C LEU A 334 -10.70 -5.91 23.61
N TRP A 335 -10.43 -5.64 22.33
CA TRP A 335 -11.36 -5.96 21.26
C TRP A 335 -11.62 -7.45 21.15
N GLY A 336 -10.58 -8.27 21.23
CA GLY A 336 -10.71 -9.73 21.22
C GLY A 336 -11.63 -10.23 22.32
N GLU A 337 -11.45 -9.77 23.55
CA GLU A 337 -12.21 -10.18 24.72
C GLU A 337 -13.64 -9.62 24.73
N LYS A 338 -13.81 -8.33 24.44
CA LYS A 338 -15.13 -7.66 24.55
C LYS A 338 -16.02 -7.90 23.33
N VAL A 339 -15.43 -7.96 22.13
CA VAL A 339 -16.18 -8.00 20.86
C VAL A 339 -16.05 -9.35 20.17
N ARG A 340 -14.83 -9.72 19.78
CA ARG A 340 -14.60 -10.86 18.88
C ARG A 340 -15.01 -12.21 19.46
N PHE A 341 -14.68 -12.45 20.73
CA PHE A 341 -14.91 -13.70 21.45
C PHE A 341 -15.86 -13.55 22.65
N GLY A 342 -16.18 -12.32 23.06
CA GLY A 342 -17.02 -12.04 24.24
C GLY A 342 -18.48 -12.43 24.09
N GLY A 343 -18.99 -12.62 22.88
CA GLY A 343 -20.37 -13.06 22.58
C GLY A 343 -20.63 -14.56 22.74
N THR A 344 -19.64 -15.36 23.10
CA THR A 344 -19.76 -16.85 23.17
C THR A 344 -20.18 -17.40 24.55
N LYS A 345 -20.56 -16.51 25.49
CA LYS A 345 -21.13 -16.93 26.77
C LYS A 345 -22.66 -16.75 26.74
N LYS A 346 -23.36 -17.64 26.08
CA LYS A 346 -24.75 -18.04 26.40
C LYS A 346 -24.90 -19.53 26.28
#